data_8fcf597ca2ea3077792098fa0984d0b5
#
_entry.id   8fcf597ca2ea3077792098fa0984d0b5
#
_cell.length_a   1.000
_cell.length_b   1.000
_cell.length_c   1.000
_cell.angle_alpha   90.00
_cell.angle_beta   90.00
_cell.angle_gamma   90.00
#
_symmetry.space_group_name_H-M   'P 1'
#
loop_
_entity.id
_entity.type
_entity.pdbx_description
1 polymer ?
#
loop_
_entity_poly.entity_id
_entity_poly.type
_entity_poly.pdbx_seq_one_letter_code
_entity_poly.pdbx_strand_id
1 'polypeptide(L)'
;EAFEALGGVPTGHIRYDNLTSAVSQVLYGSGRRRTENPRWVLFRSHYGFDAFYCHPGIEGAHEKGGVEGEVGRFRRAWLTPMPEVKTLDELNEKIAGWEARDLHRRIEGHLHSVGHDLNIEQPLLNSLPADGFDPGLVLNPRVDRSALVTVRMVKYSVPARLIGRRVRVSLQASRVKVFDGRTLVADHPRRIARTGSVVDLDHYLEVLAFKPGALPGSTALAQARAAGVFTTSHEDFWIAARRVNGDADGTRQLIDVLLLHRAHRAGDVVAGIRAALHVGAVTAEVVAVETRRHAAAAAVGGASGDRHLLRHGHEVEQGAGQPERVVSLTMRRLLDPTAVIAGLPPDTRPLPDLAIYDRQLLGRATGTDHPIPAPDPGGQP
;
A
#
# COMPACT_ATOMS: atom_id res chain seq x y z
N GLU A 1 11.61 -12.70 5.71
CA GLU A 1 11.24 -14.13 5.59
C GLU A 1 12.20 -15.05 6.36
N ALA A 2 13.54 -15.16 6.01
CA ALA A 2 14.42 -16.08 6.72
C ALA A 2 14.55 -15.76 8.22
N PHE A 3 14.76 -14.53 8.61
CA PHE A 3 14.81 -14.13 10.02
C PHE A 3 13.46 -14.24 10.73
N GLU A 4 12.37 -14.07 10.02
CA GLU A 4 11.02 -14.33 10.56
C GLU A 4 10.80 -15.80 10.81
N ALA A 5 11.24 -16.67 9.90
CA ALA A 5 11.16 -18.13 10.07
C ALA A 5 12.04 -18.62 11.24
N LEU A 6 13.21 -17.99 11.45
CA LEU A 6 14.07 -18.26 12.62
C LEU A 6 13.49 -17.71 13.93
N GLY A 7 12.59 -16.70 13.85
CA GLY A 7 12.07 -16.01 15.02
C GLY A 7 12.99 -14.90 15.56
N GLY A 8 14.06 -14.55 14.86
CA GLY A 8 15.01 -13.52 15.29
C GLY A 8 16.22 -13.38 14.38
N VAL A 9 17.15 -12.53 14.77
CA VAL A 9 18.41 -12.27 14.06
C VAL A 9 19.57 -12.85 14.87
N PRO A 10 20.50 -13.61 14.25
CA PRO A 10 21.68 -14.12 14.94
C PRO A 10 22.50 -13.02 15.62
N THR A 11 22.92 -13.23 16.85
CA THR A 11 23.68 -12.26 17.66
C THR A 11 25.12 -12.09 17.22
N GLY A 12 25.69 -13.08 16.53
CA GLY A 12 27.03 -13.05 16.00
C GLY A 12 27.07 -12.58 14.54
N HIS A 13 28.09 -13.06 13.84
CA HIS A 13 28.22 -12.79 12.40
C HIS A 13 27.64 -13.93 11.57
N ILE A 14 27.07 -13.56 10.42
CA ILE A 14 26.55 -14.54 9.45
C ILE A 14 27.57 -14.68 8.33
N ARG A 15 27.86 -15.93 7.96
CA ARG A 15 28.82 -16.25 6.89
C ARG A 15 28.19 -16.09 5.53
N TYR A 16 28.86 -15.35 4.64
CA TYR A 16 28.42 -15.08 3.27
C TYR A 16 29.49 -15.43 2.25
N ASP A 17 29.04 -15.83 1.09
CA ASP A 17 29.85 -15.87 -0.12
C ASP A 17 30.06 -14.45 -0.68
N ASN A 18 31.03 -14.33 -1.62
CA ASN A 18 31.32 -13.08 -2.33
C ASN A 18 30.33 -12.83 -3.46
N LEU A 19 29.02 -12.89 -3.17
CA LEU A 19 27.96 -12.60 -4.12
C LEU A 19 27.98 -11.09 -4.49
N THR A 20 27.79 -10.78 -5.76
CA THR A 20 27.76 -9.39 -6.26
C THR A 20 26.65 -8.53 -5.62
N SER A 21 25.61 -9.13 -5.10
CA SER A 21 24.57 -8.44 -4.32
C SER A 21 25.07 -7.93 -2.98
N ALA A 22 26.05 -8.61 -2.36
CA ALA A 22 26.64 -8.24 -1.07
C ALA A 22 27.99 -7.53 -1.25
N VAL A 23 28.81 -7.98 -2.19
CA VAL A 23 30.20 -7.51 -2.39
C VAL A 23 30.35 -6.90 -3.78
N SER A 24 30.61 -5.59 -3.86
CA SER A 24 30.86 -4.91 -5.13
C SER A 24 32.29 -5.12 -5.64
N GLN A 25 33.25 -5.31 -4.74
CA GLN A 25 34.65 -5.55 -5.10
C GLN A 25 35.38 -6.35 -4.00
N VAL A 26 36.14 -7.33 -4.43
CA VAL A 26 37.11 -8.05 -3.58
C VAL A 26 38.46 -7.35 -3.66
N LEU A 27 39.04 -6.97 -2.52
CA LEU A 27 40.34 -6.30 -2.48
C LEU A 27 41.46 -7.37 -2.39
N TYR A 28 42.19 -7.55 -3.48
CA TYR A 28 43.28 -8.50 -3.54
C TYR A 28 44.40 -8.13 -2.57
N GLY A 29 45.02 -9.12 -1.95
CA GLY A 29 46.15 -8.94 -1.00
C GLY A 29 45.71 -8.49 0.40
N SER A 30 44.48 -8.21 0.67
CA SER A 30 43.99 -7.71 1.95
C SER A 30 43.17 -8.73 2.77
N GLY A 31 43.31 -10.00 2.45
CA GLY A 31 42.59 -11.07 3.15
C GLY A 31 41.09 -11.04 2.94
N ARG A 32 40.33 -10.75 4.01
CA ARG A 32 38.86 -10.73 3.96
C ARG A 32 38.25 -9.35 3.64
N ARG A 33 39.07 -8.34 3.31
CA ARG A 33 38.54 -7.00 3.00
C ARG A 33 37.75 -6.97 1.72
N ARG A 34 36.59 -6.29 1.78
CA ARG A 34 35.61 -6.19 0.70
C ARG A 34 35.13 -4.74 0.60
N THR A 35 34.78 -4.33 -0.62
CA THR A 35 33.90 -3.18 -0.81
C THR A 35 32.49 -3.72 -0.91
N GLU A 36 31.68 -3.45 0.11
CA GLU A 36 30.30 -3.94 0.18
C GLU A 36 29.36 -3.13 -0.69
N ASN A 37 28.29 -3.77 -1.16
CA ASN A 37 27.20 -3.06 -1.84
C ASN A 37 26.50 -2.15 -0.83
N PRO A 38 26.25 -0.87 -1.12
CA PRO A 38 25.60 0.06 -0.19
C PRO A 38 24.23 -0.44 0.31
N ARG A 39 23.47 -1.14 -0.53
CA ARG A 39 22.18 -1.72 -0.12
C ARG A 39 22.34 -2.89 0.85
N TRP A 40 23.39 -3.64 0.69
CA TRP A 40 23.76 -4.71 1.61
C TRP A 40 24.16 -4.15 2.97
N VAL A 41 24.92 -3.07 3.01
CA VAL A 41 25.25 -2.37 4.26
C VAL A 41 24.00 -1.88 4.96
N LEU A 42 23.04 -1.28 4.22
CA LEU A 42 21.75 -0.86 4.77
C LEU A 42 20.95 -2.04 5.33
N PHE A 43 20.94 -3.18 4.62
CA PHE A 43 20.25 -4.39 5.08
C PHE A 43 20.85 -4.91 6.39
N ARG A 44 22.18 -5.04 6.48
CA ARG A 44 22.85 -5.47 7.70
C ARG A 44 22.62 -4.51 8.87
N SER A 45 22.73 -3.22 8.60
CA SER A 45 22.45 -2.18 9.60
C SER A 45 21.03 -2.22 10.12
N HIS A 46 20.05 -2.49 9.25
CA HIS A 46 18.64 -2.59 9.63
C HIS A 46 18.38 -3.76 10.59
N TYR A 47 18.98 -4.91 10.33
CA TYR A 47 18.82 -6.10 11.17
C TYR A 47 19.87 -6.21 12.29
N GLY A 48 20.92 -5.41 12.27
CA GLY A 48 21.91 -5.34 13.35
C GLY A 48 22.84 -6.56 13.45
N PHE A 49 23.23 -7.17 12.31
CA PHE A 49 24.16 -8.29 12.32
C PHE A 49 25.45 -7.99 11.51
N ASP A 50 26.51 -8.74 11.82
CA ASP A 50 27.78 -8.66 11.10
C ASP A 50 27.91 -9.74 10.02
N ALA A 51 28.57 -9.38 8.90
CA ALA A 51 28.84 -10.30 7.82
C ALA A 51 30.30 -10.80 7.87
N PHE A 52 30.45 -12.11 7.79
CA PHE A 52 31.73 -12.78 7.64
C PHE A 52 31.86 -13.34 6.22
N TYR A 53 32.82 -12.86 5.44
CA TYR A 53 32.97 -13.30 4.06
C TYR A 53 33.97 -14.43 3.92
N CYS A 54 33.61 -15.45 3.16
CA CYS A 54 34.50 -16.56 2.83
C CYS A 54 35.73 -16.08 2.05
N HIS A 55 36.84 -16.79 2.17
CA HIS A 55 38.01 -16.55 1.33
C HIS A 55 37.66 -16.74 -0.15
N PRO A 56 38.17 -15.88 -1.06
CA PRO A 56 37.96 -16.10 -2.49
C PRO A 56 38.83 -17.28 -2.98
N GLY A 57 38.29 -18.05 -3.94
CA GLY A 57 39.03 -19.15 -4.55
C GLY A 57 38.94 -20.49 -3.79
N ILE A 58 39.86 -21.40 -4.10
CA ILE A 58 39.83 -22.78 -3.62
C ILE A 58 39.94 -22.89 -2.08
N GLU A 59 40.72 -21.98 -1.47
CA GLU A 59 40.88 -21.97 0.00
C GLU A 59 39.59 -21.70 0.75
N GLY A 60 38.64 -20.93 0.14
CA GLY A 60 37.33 -20.67 0.73
C GLY A 60 36.27 -21.76 0.45
N ALA A 61 36.57 -22.72 -0.38
CA ALA A 61 35.60 -23.77 -0.75
C ALA A 61 35.18 -24.61 0.47
N HIS A 62 36.12 -24.96 1.36
CA HIS A 62 35.83 -25.69 2.57
C HIS A 62 34.97 -24.92 3.58
N GLU A 63 34.94 -23.60 3.52
CA GLU A 63 34.11 -22.79 4.42
C GLU A 63 32.61 -22.87 4.10
N LYS A 64 32.25 -23.39 2.91
CA LYS A 64 30.86 -23.49 2.41
C LYS A 64 30.29 -24.90 2.41
N GLY A 65 31.12 -25.93 2.58
CA GLY A 65 30.74 -27.33 2.35
C GLY A 65 29.47 -27.77 3.08
N GLY A 66 29.22 -27.24 4.29
CA GLY A 66 28.00 -27.56 5.06
C GLY A 66 26.73 -27.04 4.38
N VAL A 67 26.71 -25.79 3.95
CA VAL A 67 25.53 -25.15 3.32
C VAL A 67 25.23 -25.76 1.94
N GLU A 68 26.26 -25.98 1.13
CA GLU A 68 26.11 -26.65 -0.17
C GLU A 68 25.60 -28.06 -0.05
N GLY A 69 26.10 -28.81 0.95
CA GLY A 69 25.65 -30.16 1.28
C GLY A 69 24.15 -30.16 1.65
N GLU A 70 23.70 -29.26 2.51
CA GLU A 70 22.30 -29.15 2.93
C GLU A 70 21.36 -28.73 1.81
N VAL A 71 21.74 -27.76 0.98
CA VAL A 71 20.97 -27.39 -0.22
C VAL A 71 20.87 -28.58 -1.17
N GLY A 72 21.96 -29.32 -1.38
CA GLY A 72 21.96 -30.51 -2.22
C GLY A 72 21.08 -31.63 -1.63
N ARG A 73 21.10 -31.84 -0.32
CA ARG A 73 20.24 -32.79 0.38
C ARG A 73 18.77 -32.41 0.21
N PHE A 74 18.40 -31.18 0.49
CA PHE A 74 17.03 -30.69 0.38
C PHE A 74 16.48 -30.86 -1.05
N ARG A 75 17.27 -30.49 -2.06
CA ARG A 75 16.90 -30.68 -3.47
C ARG A 75 16.65 -32.17 -3.81
N ARG A 76 17.51 -33.06 -3.38
CA ARG A 76 17.33 -34.50 -3.63
C ARG A 76 16.13 -35.08 -2.87
N ALA A 77 15.89 -34.62 -1.66
CA ALA A 77 14.81 -35.14 -0.83
C ALA A 77 13.41 -34.67 -1.29
N TRP A 78 13.28 -33.42 -1.74
CA TRP A 78 11.98 -32.80 -1.94
C TRP A 78 11.71 -32.28 -3.34
N LEU A 79 12.77 -31.97 -4.12
CA LEU A 79 12.65 -31.43 -5.47
C LEU A 79 13.06 -32.44 -6.55
N THR A 80 13.19 -33.70 -6.20
CA THR A 80 13.49 -34.77 -7.15
C THR A 80 12.58 -35.99 -6.86
N PRO A 81 11.64 -36.32 -7.78
CA PRO A 81 11.32 -35.61 -9.04
C PRO A 81 10.78 -34.20 -8.80
N MET A 82 10.87 -33.33 -9.81
CA MET A 82 10.38 -31.97 -9.71
C MET A 82 8.88 -31.96 -9.39
N PRO A 83 8.42 -31.27 -8.33
CA PRO A 83 7.02 -31.22 -7.96
C PRO A 83 6.21 -30.45 -9.01
N GLU A 84 5.06 -30.99 -9.38
CA GLU A 84 4.09 -30.27 -10.22
C GLU A 84 3.29 -29.28 -9.38
N VAL A 85 3.27 -28.02 -9.79
CA VAL A 85 2.56 -26.91 -9.13
C VAL A 85 1.99 -25.97 -10.16
N LYS A 86 0.87 -25.32 -9.83
CA LYS A 86 0.22 -24.35 -10.71
C LYS A 86 0.76 -22.92 -10.51
N THR A 87 1.23 -22.60 -9.31
CA THR A 87 1.71 -21.27 -8.94
C THR A 87 2.97 -21.37 -8.06
N LEU A 88 3.72 -20.27 -7.98
CA LEU A 88 4.85 -20.18 -7.03
C LEU A 88 4.38 -20.20 -5.57
N ASP A 89 3.18 -19.68 -5.29
CA ASP A 89 2.62 -19.71 -3.94
C ASP A 89 2.36 -21.15 -3.48
N GLU A 90 1.80 -21.98 -4.35
CA GLU A 90 1.63 -23.44 -4.08
C GLU A 90 2.99 -24.13 -3.83
N LEU A 91 4.03 -23.76 -4.59
CA LEU A 91 5.38 -24.30 -4.34
C LEU A 91 5.92 -23.86 -2.99
N ASN A 92 5.75 -22.60 -2.63
CA ASN A 92 6.19 -22.05 -1.35
C ASN A 92 5.46 -22.72 -0.17
N GLU A 93 4.17 -23.00 -0.29
CA GLU A 93 3.40 -23.74 0.72
C GLU A 93 3.95 -25.19 0.89
N LYS A 94 4.26 -25.85 -0.22
CA LYS A 94 4.91 -27.18 -0.16
C LYS A 94 6.27 -27.11 0.51
N ILE A 95 7.10 -26.13 0.17
CA ILE A 95 8.41 -25.91 0.78
C ILE A 95 8.27 -25.71 2.29
N ALA A 96 7.38 -24.82 2.74
CA ALA A 96 7.13 -24.58 4.16
C ALA A 96 6.71 -25.89 4.90
N GLY A 97 5.87 -26.72 4.26
CA GLY A 97 5.50 -28.03 4.79
C GLY A 97 6.68 -29.03 4.86
N TRP A 98 7.63 -28.95 3.94
CA TRP A 98 8.85 -29.79 3.96
C TRP A 98 9.84 -29.30 5.01
N GLU A 99 10.02 -28.00 5.16
CA GLU A 99 10.83 -27.39 6.21
C GLU A 99 10.32 -27.76 7.60
N ALA A 100 8.99 -27.70 7.82
CA ALA A 100 8.38 -28.13 9.07
C ALA A 100 8.67 -29.64 9.39
N ARG A 101 8.67 -30.48 8.36
CA ARG A 101 9.05 -31.91 8.55
C ARG A 101 10.54 -32.07 8.84
N ASP A 102 11.39 -31.24 8.21
CA ASP A 102 12.83 -31.29 8.39
C ASP A 102 13.26 -30.92 9.83
N LEU A 103 12.44 -30.15 10.56
CA LEU A 103 12.66 -29.87 11.98
C LEU A 103 12.66 -31.16 12.87
N HIS A 104 12.00 -32.21 12.44
CA HIS A 104 12.02 -33.52 13.15
C HIS A 104 13.25 -34.35 12.82
N ARG A 105 14.02 -33.96 11.82
CA ARG A 105 15.24 -34.65 11.42
C ARG A 105 16.31 -34.57 12.51
N ARG A 106 17.01 -35.67 12.69
CA ARG A 106 18.20 -35.75 13.53
C ARG A 106 19.44 -35.81 12.65
N ILE A 107 20.39 -34.93 12.88
CA ILE A 107 21.68 -34.91 12.17
C ILE A 107 22.56 -35.99 12.82
N GLU A 108 23.29 -36.73 12.01
CA GLU A 108 24.23 -37.75 12.50
C GLU A 108 25.26 -37.10 13.44
N GLY A 109 25.48 -37.74 14.62
CA GLY A 109 26.32 -37.19 15.66
C GLY A 109 25.67 -36.21 16.61
N HIS A 110 24.46 -35.73 16.33
CA HIS A 110 23.71 -34.83 17.21
C HIS A 110 22.75 -35.60 18.13
N LEU A 111 22.61 -35.11 19.36
CA LEU A 111 21.74 -35.75 20.38
C LEU A 111 20.26 -35.52 20.10
N HIS A 112 19.93 -34.33 19.60
CA HIS A 112 18.57 -33.86 19.43
C HIS A 112 18.18 -33.66 17.96
N SER A 113 16.90 -33.43 17.70
CA SER A 113 16.42 -33.04 16.38
C SER A 113 16.74 -31.55 16.09
N VAL A 114 16.76 -31.18 14.82
CA VAL A 114 16.97 -29.81 14.37
C VAL A 114 16.02 -28.85 15.07
N GLY A 115 14.73 -29.21 15.18
CA GLY A 115 13.74 -28.35 15.84
C GLY A 115 13.96 -28.24 17.36
N HIS A 116 14.48 -29.25 18.01
CA HIS A 116 14.82 -29.17 19.44
C HIS A 116 15.99 -28.20 19.66
N ASP A 117 17.04 -28.28 18.84
CA ASP A 117 18.20 -27.41 18.95
C ASP A 117 17.80 -25.98 18.59
N LEU A 118 16.94 -25.75 17.56
CA LEU A 118 16.39 -24.46 17.19
C LEU A 118 15.62 -23.82 18.38
N ASN A 119 14.79 -24.58 19.09
CA ASN A 119 14.05 -24.07 20.25
C ASN A 119 14.97 -23.65 21.41
N ILE A 120 16.15 -24.22 21.53
CA ILE A 120 17.17 -23.81 22.52
C ILE A 120 17.85 -22.50 22.05
N GLU A 121 18.13 -22.37 20.75
CA GLU A 121 18.83 -21.21 20.19
C GLU A 121 17.92 -19.99 20.02
N GLN A 122 16.64 -20.18 19.71
CA GLN A 122 15.70 -19.10 19.39
C GLN A 122 15.63 -17.99 20.45
N PRO A 123 15.59 -18.27 21.77
CA PRO A 123 15.62 -17.23 22.81
C PRO A 123 16.91 -16.40 22.85
N LEU A 124 17.99 -16.88 22.22
CA LEU A 124 19.28 -16.19 22.16
C LEU A 124 19.40 -15.24 20.96
N LEU A 125 18.44 -15.27 20.05
CA LEU A 125 18.42 -14.40 18.87
C LEU A 125 18.02 -12.96 19.27
N ASN A 126 18.54 -11.97 18.55
CA ASN A 126 18.09 -10.60 18.66
C ASN A 126 16.65 -10.45 18.12
N SER A 127 15.86 -9.60 18.77
CA SER A 127 14.50 -9.30 18.30
C SER A 127 14.50 -8.74 16.89
N LEU A 128 13.49 -9.11 16.11
CA LEU A 128 13.27 -8.52 14.78
C LEU A 128 12.91 -7.04 14.89
N PRO A 129 13.38 -6.19 13.98
CA PRO A 129 12.88 -4.83 13.85
C PRO A 129 11.35 -4.83 13.63
N ALA A 130 10.67 -3.79 14.16
CA ALA A 130 9.22 -3.65 13.99
C ALA A 130 8.80 -3.52 12.51
N ASP A 131 9.65 -2.90 11.70
CA ASP A 131 9.43 -2.74 10.26
C ASP A 131 10.34 -3.67 9.47
N GLY A 132 9.80 -4.31 8.43
CA GLY A 132 10.59 -5.10 7.48
C GLY A 132 11.51 -4.22 6.63
N PHE A 133 12.68 -4.75 6.27
CA PHE A 133 13.57 -4.05 5.33
C PHE A 133 12.92 -3.93 3.94
N ASP A 134 12.87 -2.70 3.41
CA ASP A 134 12.41 -2.46 2.04
C ASP A 134 13.55 -2.72 1.01
N PRO A 135 13.51 -3.86 0.30
CA PRO A 135 14.52 -4.19 -0.70
C PRO A 135 14.32 -3.41 -2.01
N GLY A 136 13.30 -2.57 -2.13
CA GLY A 136 12.93 -1.85 -3.33
C GLY A 136 14.03 -0.88 -3.83
N LEU A 137 14.20 -0.79 -5.15
CA LEU A 137 15.04 0.25 -5.74
C LEU A 137 14.37 1.60 -5.55
N VAL A 138 15.06 2.52 -4.88
CA VAL A 138 14.53 3.86 -4.63
C VAL A 138 14.74 4.74 -5.86
N LEU A 139 13.65 5.36 -6.31
CA LEU A 139 13.61 6.33 -7.40
C LEU A 139 12.87 7.58 -6.91
N ASN A 140 13.18 8.76 -7.51
CA ASN A 140 12.54 10.03 -7.14
C ASN A 140 11.98 10.74 -8.38
N PRO A 141 11.00 10.15 -9.09
CA PRO A 141 10.41 10.77 -10.26
C PRO A 141 9.56 11.99 -9.89
N ARG A 142 9.34 12.87 -10.88
CA ARG A 142 8.34 13.93 -10.82
C ARG A 142 7.01 13.40 -11.33
N VAL A 143 5.92 13.77 -10.65
CA VAL A 143 4.55 13.46 -11.09
C VAL A 143 4.20 14.34 -12.28
N ASP A 144 3.74 13.74 -13.37
CA ASP A 144 3.34 14.43 -14.58
C ASP A 144 1.94 15.09 -14.47
N ARG A 145 1.52 15.80 -15.54
CA ARG A 145 0.22 16.50 -15.59
C ARG A 145 -0.98 15.55 -15.55
N SER A 146 -0.76 14.28 -15.84
CA SER A 146 -1.78 13.23 -15.82
C SER A 146 -1.81 12.47 -14.49
N ALA A 147 -1.15 12.99 -13.45
CA ALA A 147 -0.99 12.34 -12.15
C ALA A 147 -0.30 10.97 -12.25
N LEU A 148 0.70 10.85 -13.14
CA LEU A 148 1.44 9.61 -13.36
C LEU A 148 2.93 9.80 -13.02
N VAL A 149 3.54 8.73 -12.51
CA VAL A 149 4.99 8.59 -12.39
C VAL A 149 5.48 7.49 -13.33
N THR A 150 6.59 7.74 -14.02
CA THR A 150 7.20 6.75 -14.92
C THR A 150 8.26 5.96 -14.17
N VAL A 151 8.09 4.65 -14.12
CA VAL A 151 9.01 3.71 -13.49
C VAL A 151 9.33 2.59 -14.48
N ARG A 152 10.61 2.49 -14.91
CA ARG A 152 11.02 1.48 -15.89
C ARG A 152 10.11 1.44 -17.13
N MET A 153 9.80 2.61 -17.71
CA MET A 153 8.95 2.80 -18.90
C MET A 153 7.45 2.50 -18.72
N VAL A 154 7.01 2.05 -17.56
CA VAL A 154 5.59 1.89 -17.21
C VAL A 154 5.15 3.09 -16.37
N LYS A 155 3.94 3.59 -16.62
CA LYS A 155 3.36 4.71 -15.87
C LYS A 155 2.44 4.19 -14.78
N TYR A 156 2.57 4.75 -13.58
CA TYR A 156 1.75 4.41 -12.41
C TYR A 156 1.06 5.65 -11.89
N SER A 157 -0.24 5.55 -11.60
CA SER A 157 -0.98 6.69 -11.07
C SER A 157 -0.64 6.97 -9.61
N VAL A 158 -0.77 8.23 -9.25
CA VAL A 158 -0.70 8.73 -7.88
C VAL A 158 -1.82 9.72 -7.66
N PRO A 159 -2.21 10.02 -6.40
CA PRO A 159 -3.24 11.03 -6.14
C PRO A 159 -2.98 12.33 -6.89
N ALA A 160 -4.00 12.85 -7.58
CA ALA A 160 -3.88 14.01 -8.48
C ALA A 160 -3.35 15.27 -7.77
N ARG A 161 -3.55 15.40 -6.45
CA ARG A 161 -2.99 16.49 -5.64
C ARG A 161 -1.45 16.56 -5.66
N LEU A 162 -0.78 15.49 -6.11
CA LEU A 162 0.69 15.41 -6.16
C LEU A 162 1.27 15.84 -7.52
N ILE A 163 0.43 16.27 -8.48
CA ILE A 163 0.89 16.74 -9.79
C ILE A 163 1.98 17.81 -9.63
N GLY A 164 3.08 17.65 -10.36
CA GLY A 164 4.23 18.54 -10.32
C GLY A 164 5.22 18.31 -9.19
N ARG A 165 4.87 17.53 -8.16
CA ARG A 165 5.75 17.21 -7.03
C ARG A 165 6.71 16.07 -7.37
N ARG A 166 7.82 15.98 -6.64
CA ARG A 166 8.68 14.78 -6.63
C ARG A 166 8.20 13.85 -5.54
N VAL A 167 8.12 12.57 -5.85
CA VAL A 167 7.72 11.51 -4.92
C VAL A 167 8.80 10.45 -4.83
N ARG A 168 8.91 9.79 -3.70
CA ARG A 168 9.81 8.65 -3.52
C ARG A 168 9.08 7.37 -3.96
N VAL A 169 9.70 6.62 -4.85
CA VAL A 169 9.19 5.33 -5.32
C VAL A 169 10.11 4.22 -4.85
N SER A 170 9.54 3.19 -4.24
CA SER A 170 10.20 1.92 -3.98
C SER A 170 9.75 0.90 -5.04
N LEU A 171 10.65 0.55 -5.94
CA LEU A 171 10.42 -0.47 -6.96
C LEU A 171 10.87 -1.83 -6.44
N GLN A 172 9.90 -2.64 -6.04
CA GLN A 172 10.10 -4.00 -5.53
C GLN A 172 9.97 -5.04 -6.64
N ALA A 173 10.11 -6.34 -6.31
CA ALA A 173 9.99 -7.43 -7.27
C ALA A 173 8.59 -7.48 -7.92
N SER A 174 7.53 -7.41 -7.12
CA SER A 174 6.12 -7.52 -7.54
C SER A 174 5.30 -6.25 -7.35
N ARG A 175 5.82 -5.24 -6.62
CA ARG A 175 5.09 -4.02 -6.25
C ARG A 175 5.84 -2.75 -6.61
N VAL A 176 5.09 -1.68 -6.84
CA VAL A 176 5.59 -0.31 -6.98
C VAL A 176 4.88 0.54 -5.92
N LYS A 177 5.61 0.87 -4.85
CA LYS A 177 5.10 1.70 -3.76
C LYS A 177 5.55 3.13 -3.93
N VAL A 178 4.63 4.08 -3.81
CA VAL A 178 4.90 5.52 -3.95
C VAL A 178 4.63 6.22 -2.64
N PHE A 179 5.56 7.09 -2.24
CA PHE A 179 5.50 7.82 -0.98
C PHE A 179 5.61 9.33 -1.20
N ASP A 180 4.77 10.07 -0.49
CA ASP A 180 4.93 11.51 -0.28
C ASP A 180 5.55 11.73 1.12
N GLY A 181 6.84 12.03 1.15
CA GLY A 181 7.60 11.97 2.39
C GLY A 181 7.66 10.55 2.96
N ARG A 182 7.05 10.34 4.13
CA ARG A 182 6.95 9.03 4.80
C ARG A 182 5.62 8.31 4.53
N THR A 183 4.62 9.02 4.00
CA THR A 183 3.27 8.47 3.81
C THR A 183 3.20 7.68 2.51
N LEU A 184 2.75 6.44 2.58
CA LEU A 184 2.41 5.63 1.42
C LEU A 184 1.16 6.22 0.76
N VAL A 185 1.26 6.62 -0.51
CA VAL A 185 0.18 7.27 -1.25
C VAL A 185 -0.33 6.46 -2.44
N ALA A 186 0.45 5.47 -2.89
CA ALA A 186 0.03 4.50 -3.89
C ALA A 186 0.81 3.19 -3.76
N ASP A 187 0.14 2.07 -3.98
CA ASP A 187 0.74 0.74 -3.99
C ASP A 187 0.15 -0.07 -5.15
N HIS A 188 0.95 -0.23 -6.20
CA HIS A 188 0.53 -0.86 -7.45
C HIS A 188 1.20 -2.22 -7.66
N PRO A 189 0.54 -3.19 -8.31
CA PRO A 189 1.21 -4.35 -8.84
C PRO A 189 2.24 -3.90 -9.89
N ARG A 190 3.46 -4.42 -9.81
CA ARG A 190 4.50 -4.12 -10.79
C ARG A 190 4.17 -4.78 -12.11
N ARG A 191 4.09 -3.99 -13.17
CA ARG A 191 3.94 -4.50 -14.53
C ARG A 191 5.32 -4.64 -15.17
N ILE A 192 5.63 -5.85 -15.64
CA ILE A 192 6.84 -6.13 -16.42
C ILE A 192 6.48 -6.00 -17.89
N ALA A 193 6.58 -4.78 -18.43
CA ALA A 193 6.31 -4.47 -19.83
C ALA A 193 7.16 -3.27 -20.24
N ARG A 194 7.35 -3.10 -21.55
CA ARG A 194 8.09 -1.94 -22.08
C ARG A 194 7.24 -0.67 -22.14
N THR A 195 5.91 -0.79 -22.11
CA THR A 195 4.98 0.33 -22.20
C THR A 195 3.70 0.01 -21.43
N GLY A 196 2.87 1.04 -21.19
CA GLY A 196 1.57 0.91 -20.57
C GLY A 196 1.43 1.70 -19.29
N SER A 197 0.24 1.66 -18.73
CA SER A 197 -0.07 2.32 -17.45
C SER A 197 -0.84 1.41 -16.52
N VAL A 198 -0.59 1.56 -15.23
CA VAL A 198 -1.38 0.99 -14.14
C VAL A 198 -2.02 2.18 -13.43
N VAL A 199 -3.34 2.26 -13.49
CA VAL A 199 -4.08 3.45 -13.07
C VAL A 199 -5.13 3.04 -12.05
N ASP A 200 -5.13 3.72 -10.91
CA ASP A 200 -6.15 3.57 -9.88
C ASP A 200 -7.16 4.71 -10.00
N LEU A 201 -8.44 4.38 -10.02
CA LEU A 201 -9.54 5.33 -10.15
C LEU A 201 -9.60 6.28 -8.94
N ASP A 202 -9.29 5.79 -7.75
CA ASP A 202 -9.30 6.57 -6.51
C ASP A 202 -8.39 7.80 -6.58
N HIS A 203 -7.28 7.71 -7.31
CA HIS A 203 -6.32 8.81 -7.46
C HIS A 203 -6.85 10.03 -8.20
N TYR A 204 -7.99 9.90 -8.88
CA TYR A 204 -8.58 10.94 -9.74
C TYR A 204 -9.93 11.45 -9.26
N LEU A 205 -10.53 10.85 -8.23
CA LEU A 205 -11.91 11.14 -7.83
C LEU A 205 -12.15 12.62 -7.54
N GLU A 206 -11.22 13.30 -6.86
CA GLU A 206 -11.35 14.74 -6.57
C GLU A 206 -11.35 15.59 -7.84
N VAL A 207 -10.52 15.26 -8.82
CA VAL A 207 -10.49 15.99 -10.10
C VAL A 207 -11.73 15.67 -10.94
N LEU A 208 -12.19 14.44 -10.91
CA LEU A 208 -13.40 14.01 -11.61
C LEU A 208 -14.67 14.64 -11.03
N ALA A 209 -14.71 14.95 -9.72
CA ALA A 209 -15.80 15.69 -9.11
C ALA A 209 -15.99 17.08 -9.75
N PHE A 210 -14.91 17.75 -10.14
CA PHE A 210 -14.96 19.02 -10.90
C PHE A 210 -15.30 18.82 -12.38
N LYS A 211 -14.91 17.67 -12.97
CA LYS A 211 -15.13 17.35 -14.39
C LYS A 211 -15.79 15.99 -14.57
N PRO A 212 -17.02 15.79 -14.10
CA PRO A 212 -17.68 14.49 -14.07
C PRO A 212 -17.82 13.86 -15.46
N GLY A 213 -17.98 14.68 -16.51
CA GLY A 213 -18.04 14.19 -17.89
C GLY A 213 -16.77 13.49 -18.40
N ALA A 214 -15.65 13.57 -17.69
CA ALA A 214 -14.42 12.85 -18.04
C ALA A 214 -14.41 11.41 -17.52
N LEU A 215 -15.27 11.03 -16.56
CA LEU A 215 -15.30 9.70 -15.96
C LEU A 215 -15.63 8.59 -16.98
N PRO A 216 -16.66 8.70 -17.85
CA PRO A 216 -17.10 7.60 -18.73
C PRO A 216 -16.00 7.07 -19.66
N GLY A 217 -15.16 7.96 -20.19
CA GLY A 217 -14.08 7.61 -21.14
C GLY A 217 -12.71 7.44 -20.47
N SER A 218 -12.62 7.44 -19.13
CA SER A 218 -11.33 7.40 -18.46
C SER A 218 -10.71 6.00 -18.47
N THR A 219 -9.40 5.94 -18.71
CA THR A 219 -8.61 4.70 -18.57
C THR A 219 -8.71 4.14 -17.13
N ALA A 220 -8.83 5.02 -16.13
CA ALA A 220 -8.96 4.63 -14.74
C ALA A 220 -10.24 3.81 -14.49
N LEU A 221 -11.38 4.26 -15.01
CA LEU A 221 -12.64 3.52 -14.92
C LEU A 221 -12.57 2.19 -15.68
N ALA A 222 -11.95 2.18 -16.89
CA ALA A 222 -11.80 0.96 -17.66
C ALA A 222 -10.96 -0.09 -16.91
N GLN A 223 -9.87 0.32 -16.26
CA GLN A 223 -9.06 -0.57 -15.43
C GLN A 223 -9.77 -1.01 -14.15
N ALA A 224 -10.53 -0.13 -13.49
CA ALA A 224 -11.33 -0.48 -12.31
C ALA A 224 -12.42 -1.52 -12.63
N ARG A 225 -13.07 -1.42 -13.80
CA ARG A 225 -14.01 -2.43 -14.31
C ARG A 225 -13.31 -3.77 -14.59
N ALA A 226 -12.19 -3.74 -15.29
CA ALA A 226 -11.41 -4.95 -15.61
C ALA A 226 -10.88 -5.66 -14.35
N ALA A 227 -10.55 -4.91 -13.30
CA ALA A 227 -10.12 -5.44 -12.02
C ALA A 227 -11.28 -5.90 -11.10
N GLY A 228 -12.55 -5.69 -11.50
CA GLY A 228 -13.71 -6.02 -10.68
C GLY A 228 -13.93 -5.12 -9.46
N VAL A 229 -13.16 -4.05 -9.32
CA VAL A 229 -13.31 -3.05 -8.25
C VAL A 229 -14.56 -2.20 -8.49
N PHE A 230 -14.80 -1.83 -9.74
CA PHE A 230 -16.03 -1.18 -10.17
C PHE A 230 -17.04 -2.25 -10.59
N THR A 231 -18.00 -2.55 -9.71
CA THR A 231 -18.95 -3.65 -9.86
C THR A 231 -20.23 -3.23 -10.61
N THR A 232 -21.08 -4.20 -10.98
CA THR A 232 -22.40 -3.95 -11.55
C THR A 232 -23.27 -3.06 -10.66
N SER A 233 -23.18 -3.18 -9.33
CA SER A 233 -23.90 -2.32 -8.40
C SER A 233 -23.54 -0.85 -8.56
N HIS A 234 -22.27 -0.52 -8.79
CA HIS A 234 -21.83 0.85 -9.09
C HIS A 234 -22.40 1.34 -10.43
N GLU A 235 -22.44 0.47 -11.43
CA GLU A 235 -23.02 0.81 -12.74
C GLU A 235 -24.51 1.10 -12.64
N ASP A 236 -25.26 0.23 -11.94
CA ASP A 236 -26.70 0.39 -11.73
C ASP A 236 -27.02 1.69 -10.99
N PHE A 237 -26.26 2.00 -9.94
CA PHE A 237 -26.38 3.26 -9.22
C PHE A 237 -26.10 4.46 -10.13
N TRP A 238 -25.01 4.39 -10.91
CA TRP A 238 -24.65 5.47 -11.81
C TRP A 238 -25.72 5.75 -12.87
N ILE A 239 -26.27 4.69 -13.48
CA ILE A 239 -27.36 4.79 -14.45
C ILE A 239 -28.59 5.42 -13.79
N ALA A 240 -28.98 4.95 -12.60
CA ALA A 240 -30.14 5.47 -11.88
C ALA A 240 -29.93 6.94 -11.45
N ALA A 241 -28.77 7.28 -10.91
CA ALA A 241 -28.42 8.64 -10.49
C ALA A 241 -28.42 9.62 -11.65
N ARG A 242 -27.88 9.24 -12.83
CA ARG A 242 -27.91 10.07 -14.03
C ARG A 242 -29.32 10.29 -14.57
N ARG A 243 -30.16 9.27 -14.48
CA ARG A 243 -31.57 9.38 -14.92
C ARG A 243 -32.34 10.43 -14.10
N VAL A 244 -32.09 10.50 -12.80
CA VAL A 244 -32.79 11.39 -11.87
C VAL A 244 -32.17 12.78 -11.82
N ASN A 245 -30.84 12.86 -11.72
CA ASN A 245 -30.13 14.10 -11.44
C ASN A 245 -29.47 14.72 -12.69
N GLY A 246 -29.58 14.06 -13.86
CA GLY A 246 -28.82 14.43 -15.06
C GLY A 246 -27.38 13.90 -15.05
N ASP A 247 -26.72 14.02 -16.20
CA ASP A 247 -25.44 13.35 -16.45
C ASP A 247 -24.33 13.83 -15.50
N ALA A 248 -24.22 15.14 -15.28
CA ALA A 248 -23.14 15.70 -14.47
C ALA A 248 -23.34 15.43 -12.99
N ASP A 249 -24.53 15.75 -12.46
CA ASP A 249 -24.81 15.60 -11.03
C ASP A 249 -24.98 14.14 -10.62
N GLY A 250 -25.59 13.30 -11.46
CA GLY A 250 -25.64 11.87 -11.24
C GLY A 250 -24.25 11.21 -11.23
N THR A 251 -23.32 11.74 -12.05
CA THR A 251 -21.93 11.25 -12.00
C THR A 251 -21.19 11.76 -10.76
N ARG A 252 -21.48 12.97 -10.25
CA ARG A 252 -20.96 13.45 -8.96
C ARG A 252 -21.43 12.57 -7.81
N GLN A 253 -22.73 12.19 -7.78
CA GLN A 253 -23.24 11.24 -6.79
C GLN A 253 -22.46 9.91 -6.80
N LEU A 254 -22.17 9.38 -7.97
CA LEU A 254 -21.32 8.18 -8.06
C LEU A 254 -19.91 8.42 -7.52
N ILE A 255 -19.27 9.56 -7.85
CA ILE A 255 -17.93 9.88 -7.36
C ILE A 255 -17.92 9.96 -5.83
N ASP A 256 -18.94 10.57 -5.23
CA ASP A 256 -19.08 10.65 -3.78
C ASP A 256 -19.28 9.25 -3.15
N VAL A 257 -20.01 8.36 -3.82
CA VAL A 257 -20.11 6.95 -3.42
C VAL A 257 -18.76 6.23 -3.51
N LEU A 258 -18.00 6.46 -4.57
CA LEU A 258 -16.66 5.85 -4.73
C LEU A 258 -15.69 6.32 -3.63
N LEU A 259 -15.79 7.56 -3.17
CA LEU A 259 -15.00 8.08 -2.04
C LEU A 259 -15.29 7.35 -0.71
N LEU A 260 -16.46 6.72 -0.55
CA LEU A 260 -16.77 5.94 0.64
C LEU A 260 -15.84 4.73 0.81
N HIS A 261 -15.28 4.19 -0.28
CA HIS A 261 -14.33 3.08 -0.23
C HIS A 261 -13.04 3.40 0.54
N ARG A 262 -12.72 4.68 0.72
CA ARG A 262 -11.57 5.11 1.54
C ARG A 262 -11.76 4.89 3.04
N ALA A 263 -13.02 4.86 3.50
CA ALA A 263 -13.36 4.77 4.92
C ALA A 263 -14.09 3.46 5.28
N HIS A 264 -14.61 2.73 4.28
CA HIS A 264 -15.42 1.55 4.47
C HIS A 264 -14.93 0.37 3.64
N ARG A 265 -15.25 -0.84 4.07
CA ARG A 265 -14.93 -2.07 3.31
C ARG A 265 -15.74 -2.08 2.01
N ALA A 266 -15.15 -2.58 0.93
CA ALA A 266 -15.80 -2.64 -0.38
C ALA A 266 -17.16 -3.38 -0.33
N GLY A 267 -17.26 -4.48 0.42
CA GLY A 267 -18.50 -5.22 0.61
C GLY A 267 -19.62 -4.39 1.25
N ASP A 268 -19.28 -3.57 2.25
CA ASP A 268 -20.25 -2.73 2.95
C ASP A 268 -20.76 -1.59 2.04
N VAL A 269 -19.88 -0.99 1.24
CA VAL A 269 -20.27 0.05 0.27
C VAL A 269 -21.17 -0.55 -0.80
N VAL A 270 -20.82 -1.72 -1.36
CA VAL A 270 -21.68 -2.41 -2.36
C VAL A 270 -23.02 -2.79 -1.78
N ALA A 271 -23.08 -3.25 -0.52
CA ALA A 271 -24.35 -3.53 0.17
C ALA A 271 -25.16 -2.25 0.37
N GLY A 272 -24.53 -1.15 0.77
CA GLY A 272 -25.15 0.17 0.90
C GLY A 272 -25.73 0.68 -0.43
N ILE A 273 -25.01 0.52 -1.53
CA ILE A 273 -25.49 0.85 -2.88
C ILE A 273 -26.78 0.07 -3.20
N ARG A 274 -26.77 -1.26 -2.97
CA ARG A 274 -27.93 -2.12 -3.25
C ARG A 274 -29.14 -1.74 -2.39
N ALA A 275 -28.92 -1.44 -1.10
CA ALA A 275 -29.96 -1.01 -0.20
C ALA A 275 -30.58 0.33 -0.64
N ALA A 276 -29.76 1.30 -1.03
CA ALA A 276 -30.21 2.59 -1.54
C ALA A 276 -31.02 2.44 -2.83
N LEU A 277 -30.55 1.63 -3.78
CA LEU A 277 -31.28 1.35 -5.02
C LEU A 277 -32.61 0.65 -4.78
N HIS A 278 -32.68 -0.27 -3.80
CA HIS A 278 -33.92 -0.98 -3.45
C HIS A 278 -35.03 -0.02 -3.01
N VAL A 279 -34.70 1.06 -2.30
CA VAL A 279 -35.64 2.10 -1.89
C VAL A 279 -35.80 3.23 -2.90
N GLY A 280 -35.15 3.12 -4.08
CA GLY A 280 -35.19 4.13 -5.13
C GLY A 280 -34.38 5.38 -4.83
N ALA A 281 -33.49 5.35 -3.84
CA ALA A 281 -32.62 6.48 -3.50
C ALA A 281 -31.34 6.45 -4.34
N VAL A 282 -30.99 7.62 -4.92
CA VAL A 282 -29.85 7.79 -5.84
C VAL A 282 -28.91 8.90 -5.38
N THR A 283 -28.77 9.08 -4.05
CA THR A 283 -27.86 10.05 -3.45
C THR A 283 -26.76 9.35 -2.65
N ALA A 284 -25.55 9.91 -2.68
CA ALA A 284 -24.41 9.37 -1.95
C ALA A 284 -24.64 9.35 -0.43
N GLU A 285 -25.41 10.30 0.09
CA GLU A 285 -25.75 10.39 1.51
C GLU A 285 -26.52 9.15 2.00
N VAL A 286 -27.52 8.70 1.24
CA VAL A 286 -28.30 7.50 1.58
C VAL A 286 -27.39 6.26 1.50
N VAL A 287 -26.57 6.16 0.47
CA VAL A 287 -25.58 5.08 0.36
C VAL A 287 -24.64 5.07 1.57
N ALA A 288 -24.15 6.23 2.02
CA ALA A 288 -23.27 6.33 3.19
C ALA A 288 -23.96 5.90 4.49
N VAL A 289 -25.26 6.19 4.66
CA VAL A 289 -26.04 5.73 5.81
C VAL A 289 -26.18 4.21 5.80
N GLU A 290 -26.57 3.64 4.67
CA GLU A 290 -26.75 2.20 4.53
C GLU A 290 -25.42 1.44 4.63
N THR A 291 -24.33 2.00 4.10
CA THR A 291 -22.95 1.45 4.27
C THR A 291 -22.59 1.32 5.74
N ARG A 292 -22.80 2.37 6.54
CA ARG A 292 -22.53 2.35 7.99
C ARG A 292 -23.42 1.35 8.73
N ARG A 293 -24.67 1.21 8.31
CA ARG A 293 -25.62 0.23 8.86
C ARG A 293 -25.13 -1.20 8.64
N HIS A 294 -24.70 -1.52 7.41
CA HIS A 294 -24.13 -2.82 7.08
C HIS A 294 -22.83 -3.10 7.84
N ALA A 295 -21.92 -2.13 7.92
CA ALA A 295 -20.68 -2.26 8.67
C ALA A 295 -20.94 -2.54 10.17
N ALA A 296 -21.92 -1.85 10.78
CA ALA A 296 -22.31 -2.06 12.17
C ALA A 296 -22.93 -3.46 12.39
N ALA A 297 -23.79 -3.91 11.47
CA ALA A 297 -24.40 -5.24 11.55
C ALA A 297 -23.35 -6.36 11.43
N ALA A 298 -22.37 -6.20 10.55
CA ALA A 298 -21.25 -7.14 10.40
C ALA A 298 -20.37 -7.22 11.66
N ALA A 299 -20.14 -6.08 12.35
CA ALA A 299 -19.40 -6.03 13.60
C ALA A 299 -20.14 -6.78 14.75
N VAL A 300 -21.47 -6.68 14.81
CA VAL A 300 -22.29 -7.39 15.81
C VAL A 300 -22.37 -8.89 15.49
N GLY A 301 -22.49 -9.27 14.22
CA GLY A 301 -22.51 -10.67 13.77
C GLY A 301 -21.18 -11.40 13.98
N GLY A 302 -20.06 -10.71 13.81
CA GLY A 302 -18.70 -11.26 14.08
C GLY A 302 -18.43 -11.54 15.56
N ALA A 303 -19.02 -10.78 16.46
CA ALA A 303 -18.91 -10.98 17.91
C ALA A 303 -19.77 -12.17 18.44
N SER A 304 -20.73 -12.67 17.64
CA SER A 304 -21.61 -13.77 18.02
C SER A 304 -21.07 -15.15 17.67
N GLY A 305 -20.07 -15.24 16.79
CA GLY A 305 -19.48 -16.51 16.35
C GLY A 305 -18.47 -17.15 17.33
N ASP A 306 -17.97 -16.40 18.29
CA ASP A 306 -16.89 -16.87 19.20
C ASP A 306 -17.36 -17.20 20.64
N ARG A 307 -18.69 -17.29 20.87
CA ARG A 307 -19.27 -17.54 22.21
C ARG A 307 -19.81 -18.95 22.40
N HIS A 308 -19.43 -19.93 21.62
CA HIS A 308 -19.97 -21.29 21.78
C HIS A 308 -18.99 -22.35 22.32
N LEU A 309 -17.94 -21.96 23.00
CA LEU A 309 -17.14 -22.92 23.81
C LEU A 309 -16.65 -22.23 25.08
N LEU A 310 -17.46 -22.21 26.13
CA LEU A 310 -17.07 -22.29 27.55
C LEU A 310 -18.30 -21.93 28.42
N ARG A 311 -19.19 -22.93 28.62
CA ARG A 311 -20.10 -22.92 29.75
C ARG A 311 -19.54 -23.85 30.82
N HIS A 312 -18.97 -23.29 31.87
CA HIS A 312 -19.03 -23.83 33.23
C HIS A 312 -19.15 -22.67 34.22
N GLY A 313 -20.16 -22.79 35.00
CA GLY A 313 -20.88 -21.96 35.91
C GLY A 313 -20.09 -21.08 36.86
N HIS A 314 -20.66 -19.92 37.09
CA HIS A 314 -20.90 -19.41 38.44
C HIS A 314 -21.94 -18.29 38.32
N GLU A 315 -23.07 -18.52 38.99
CA GLU A 315 -24.06 -17.47 39.28
C GLU A 315 -23.46 -16.47 40.23
N VAL A 316 -23.52 -15.17 39.88
CA VAL A 316 -23.50 -14.05 40.82
C VAL A 316 -24.42 -12.95 40.30
N GLU A 317 -25.22 -12.47 41.18
CA GLU A 317 -26.31 -11.55 41.22
C GLU A 317 -26.32 -10.30 40.33
N GLN A 318 -27.55 -9.93 40.03
CA GLN A 318 -28.06 -8.75 39.37
C GLN A 318 -27.60 -7.43 40.03
N GLY A 319 -26.97 -6.58 39.26
CA GLY A 319 -26.86 -5.15 39.53
C GLY A 319 -27.30 -4.42 38.25
N ALA A 320 -28.48 -3.82 38.27
CA ALA A 320 -29.04 -3.04 37.19
C ALA A 320 -28.25 -1.72 37.03
N GLY A 321 -27.27 -1.72 36.13
CA GLY A 321 -26.61 -0.53 35.61
C GLY A 321 -27.16 -0.21 34.22
N GLN A 322 -27.81 0.95 34.07
CA GLN A 322 -28.23 1.47 32.77
C GLN A 322 -27.03 1.58 31.82
N PRO A 323 -27.18 1.26 30.52
CA PRO A 323 -26.11 1.42 29.57
C PRO A 323 -25.74 2.90 29.45
N GLU A 324 -24.51 3.25 29.79
CA GLU A 324 -23.93 4.57 29.54
C GLU A 324 -24.07 4.91 28.04
N ARG A 325 -24.91 5.89 27.77
CA ARG A 325 -25.17 6.40 26.44
C ARG A 325 -23.91 7.12 25.98
N VAL A 326 -23.10 6.50 25.14
CA VAL A 326 -21.96 7.13 24.47
C VAL A 326 -22.50 8.25 23.59
N VAL A 327 -22.46 9.48 24.10
CA VAL A 327 -22.85 10.67 23.35
C VAL A 327 -21.62 11.10 22.55
N SER A 328 -21.72 10.98 21.21
CA SER A 328 -20.68 11.51 20.31
C SER A 328 -20.41 12.98 20.60
N LEU A 329 -19.14 13.36 20.72
CA LEU A 329 -18.72 14.76 20.92
C LEU A 329 -19.23 15.69 19.82
N THR A 330 -19.51 15.16 18.62
CA THR A 330 -20.07 15.89 17.50
C THR A 330 -21.57 16.20 17.72
N MET A 331 -22.34 15.31 18.35
CA MET A 331 -23.74 15.57 18.70
C MET A 331 -23.87 16.61 19.81
N ARG A 332 -22.91 16.71 20.74
CA ARG A 332 -22.91 17.77 21.77
C ARG A 332 -22.74 19.18 21.20
N ARG A 333 -22.13 19.30 20.00
CA ARG A 333 -21.95 20.58 19.29
C ARG A 333 -23.16 21.01 18.46
N LEU A 334 -24.10 20.12 18.17
CA LEU A 334 -25.26 20.40 17.30
C LEU A 334 -26.56 20.70 18.08
N LEU A 335 -26.56 20.68 19.42
CA LEU A 335 -27.76 20.87 20.20
C LEU A 335 -28.31 22.28 20.23
N ASP A 336 -27.51 23.30 19.93
CA ASP A 336 -27.97 24.66 19.65
C ASP A 336 -26.96 25.45 18.82
N PRO A 337 -27.08 25.43 17.46
CA PRO A 337 -26.20 26.20 16.58
C PRO A 337 -26.31 27.72 16.83
N THR A 338 -27.44 28.20 17.28
CA THR A 338 -27.71 29.62 17.52
C THR A 338 -26.96 30.10 18.78
N ALA A 339 -26.91 29.30 19.82
CA ALA A 339 -26.16 29.61 21.04
C ALA A 339 -24.65 29.63 20.79
N VAL A 340 -24.14 28.75 19.90
CA VAL A 340 -22.72 28.73 19.53
C VAL A 340 -22.35 29.96 18.71
N ILE A 341 -23.21 30.36 17.76
CA ILE A 341 -22.99 31.56 16.94
C ILE A 341 -23.07 32.84 17.79
N ALA A 342 -23.99 32.90 18.74
CA ALA A 342 -24.14 34.05 19.66
C ALA A 342 -22.94 34.22 20.64
N GLY A 343 -22.19 33.14 20.89
CA GLY A 343 -21.00 33.15 21.74
C GLY A 343 -19.70 33.46 21.01
N LEU A 344 -19.72 33.59 19.68
CA LEU A 344 -18.52 33.95 18.91
C LEU A 344 -18.26 35.47 19.05
N PRO A 345 -16.98 35.90 19.17
CA PRO A 345 -16.65 37.30 19.12
C PRO A 345 -17.07 37.89 17.75
N PRO A 346 -17.53 39.17 17.70
CA PRO A 346 -17.95 39.76 16.46
C PRO A 346 -16.80 39.72 15.43
N ASP A 347 -17.12 39.27 14.23
CA ASP A 347 -16.14 39.22 13.14
C ASP A 347 -15.83 40.65 12.69
N THR A 348 -14.66 41.14 13.13
CA THR A 348 -14.19 42.49 12.79
C THR A 348 -13.44 42.55 11.48
N ARG A 349 -13.39 41.46 10.71
CA ARG A 349 -12.73 41.45 9.40
C ARG A 349 -13.57 42.20 8.39
N PRO A 350 -12.99 43.11 7.61
CA PRO A 350 -13.72 43.77 6.55
C PRO A 350 -14.22 42.73 5.54
N LEU A 351 -15.45 42.88 5.08
CA LEU A 351 -15.99 42.04 4.01
C LEU A 351 -15.04 42.05 2.82
N PRO A 352 -14.75 40.89 2.20
CA PRO A 352 -13.88 40.87 1.04
C PRO A 352 -14.46 41.72 -0.10
N ASP A 353 -13.68 42.71 -0.56
CA ASP A 353 -14.06 43.58 -1.68
C ASP A 353 -13.85 42.81 -2.98
N LEU A 354 -14.95 42.31 -3.54
CA LEU A 354 -14.95 41.59 -4.83
C LEU A 354 -14.52 42.47 -6.01
N ALA A 355 -14.60 43.79 -5.90
CA ALA A 355 -14.17 44.72 -6.94
C ALA A 355 -12.64 44.66 -7.20
N ILE A 356 -11.85 44.15 -6.27
CA ILE A 356 -10.43 43.92 -6.48
C ILE A 356 -10.20 42.77 -7.48
N TYR A 357 -11.00 41.72 -7.40
CA TYR A 357 -10.93 40.59 -8.33
C TYR A 357 -11.43 40.97 -9.74
N ASP A 358 -12.50 41.75 -9.83
CA ASP A 358 -13.03 42.24 -11.11
C ASP A 358 -12.03 43.15 -11.82
N ARG A 359 -11.32 44.01 -11.09
CA ARG A 359 -10.25 44.86 -11.65
C ARG A 359 -9.05 44.03 -12.15
N GLN A 360 -8.70 42.95 -11.47
CA GLN A 360 -7.63 42.07 -11.93
C GLN A 360 -8.03 41.25 -13.16
N LEU A 361 -9.29 40.83 -13.28
CA LEU A 361 -9.82 40.16 -14.45
C LEU A 361 -9.94 41.05 -15.66
N LEU A 362 -10.45 42.27 -15.47
CA LEU A 362 -10.58 43.31 -16.54
C LEU A 362 -9.21 43.83 -16.98
N GLY A 363 -8.25 43.99 -16.09
CA GLY A 363 -6.88 44.41 -16.44
C GLY A 363 -6.07 43.35 -17.23
N ARG A 364 -6.48 42.10 -17.20
CA ARG A 364 -5.90 41.03 -18.06
C ARG A 364 -6.51 40.98 -19.46
N ALA A 365 -7.71 41.53 -19.66
CA ALA A 365 -8.39 41.56 -20.96
C ALA A 365 -7.96 42.73 -21.86
N THR A 366 -7.25 43.73 -21.31
CA THR A 366 -6.80 44.92 -22.05
C THR A 366 -5.28 45.01 -22.27
N GLY A 367 -4.54 43.93 -21.97
CA GLY A 367 -3.09 43.81 -22.25
C GLY A 367 -2.82 43.42 -23.70
N THR A 368 -2.97 44.36 -24.56
CA THR A 368 -2.68 44.33 -26.00
C THR A 368 -1.20 44.48 -26.31
N ASP A 369 -0.83 43.86 -27.39
CA ASP A 369 0.25 44.22 -28.33
C ASP A 369 1.66 44.49 -27.74
N HIS A 370 2.45 43.44 -27.70
CA HIS A 370 3.90 43.58 -27.91
C HIS A 370 4.17 43.47 -29.42
N PRO A 371 4.82 44.48 -30.04
CA PRO A 371 5.27 44.41 -31.41
C PRO A 371 6.40 43.38 -31.52
N ILE A 372 6.29 42.54 -32.53
CA ILE A 372 7.32 41.58 -32.96
C ILE A 372 8.54 42.39 -33.42
N PRO A 373 9.75 42.18 -32.89
CA PRO A 373 10.95 42.79 -33.46
C PRO A 373 11.23 42.12 -34.83
N ALA A 374 11.46 43.00 -35.83
CA ALA A 374 11.85 42.64 -37.20
C ALA A 374 13.20 41.83 -37.20
N PRO A 375 13.38 40.92 -38.16
CA PRO A 375 14.63 40.22 -38.30
C PRO A 375 15.73 41.15 -38.83
N ASP A 376 16.89 41.06 -38.18
CA ASP A 376 18.14 41.74 -38.52
C ASP A 376 18.68 41.23 -39.86
N PRO A 377 18.93 42.04 -40.88
CA PRO A 377 19.52 41.60 -42.12
C PRO A 377 21.04 41.91 -42.08
N GLY A 378 21.88 40.89 -41.96
CA GLY A 378 23.23 41.13 -42.32
C GLY A 378 24.28 40.26 -41.58
N GLY A 379 24.88 39.37 -42.32
CA GLY A 379 26.10 38.71 -41.91
C GLY A 379 26.45 37.49 -42.72
N GLN A 380 26.87 37.71 -43.95
CA GLN A 380 27.78 36.83 -44.72
C GLN A 380 29.24 37.24 -44.50
N PRO A 381 30.23 36.46 -44.88
CA PRO A 381 30.22 35.09 -45.40
C PRO A 381 30.75 34.01 -44.42
#